data_ec8fcb9d5e69e120304d6fbc0d99c1a4
#
_entry.id   ec8fcb9d5e69e120304d6fbc0d99c1a4
#
_cell.length_a   1.000
_cell.length_b   1.000
_cell.length_c   1.000
_cell.angle_alpha   90.00
_cell.angle_beta   90.00
_cell.angle_gamma   90.00
#
_symmetry.space_group_name_H-M   'P 1'
#
loop_
_entity.id
_entity.type
_entity.pdbx_description
1 polymer ?
#
loop_
_entity_poly.entity_id
_entity_poly.type
_entity_poly.pdbx_seq_one_letter_code
_entity_poly.pdbx_strand_id
1 'polypeptide(L)'
;VSAVAHGQFDSIAGTWKSSDGSRLVFNNTSLVGDITAQGQATVHNYVHPKDDYQEGSGKYDATLSRDRGDTSGIVGDISFVSKKAAISGPSYEQDTIQVTSTGGTKVYIKESDNMTLPKDVTVIDNQLPIDGGIAESGSYKLTKRTAVKNTPSDTAPVEFYLEAGDQINFDMKVTQDGHSWISYISYSGVRRYVQVD
;
A
#
# COMPACT_ATOMS: atom_id res chain seq x y z
N VAL A 1 -15.21 -0.39 12.77
CA VAL A 1 -15.27 -1.33 11.64
C VAL A 1 -16.10 -0.75 10.50
N SER A 2 -17.32 -0.24 10.74
CA SER A 2 -18.17 0.37 9.68
C SER A 2 -17.44 1.48 8.92
N ALA A 3 -16.77 2.41 9.60
CA ALA A 3 -16.00 3.48 8.96
C ALA A 3 -14.90 2.92 8.04
N VAL A 4 -14.21 1.85 8.45
CA VAL A 4 -13.16 1.21 7.65
C VAL A 4 -13.72 0.59 6.37
N ALA A 5 -14.91 -0.02 6.45
CA ALA A 5 -15.60 -0.56 5.29
C ALA A 5 -15.94 0.51 4.24
N HIS A 6 -16.05 1.77 4.67
CA HIS A 6 -16.27 2.94 3.79
C HIS A 6 -14.99 3.72 3.49
N GLY A 7 -13.81 3.12 3.70
CA GLY A 7 -12.52 3.73 3.39
C GLY A 7 -12.06 4.81 4.37
N GLN A 8 -12.68 4.90 5.55
CA GLN A 8 -12.30 5.85 6.60
C GLN A 8 -11.52 5.12 7.69
N PHE A 9 -10.23 5.43 7.80
CA PHE A 9 -9.30 4.71 8.67
C PHE A 9 -9.06 5.41 10.03
N ASP A 10 -9.71 6.55 10.30
CA ASP A 10 -9.52 7.32 11.54
C ASP A 10 -9.67 6.46 12.82
N SER A 11 -10.65 5.56 12.82
CA SER A 11 -10.94 4.70 13.99
C SER A 11 -9.86 3.64 14.26
N ILE A 12 -9.04 3.35 13.27
CA ILE A 12 -7.95 2.37 13.37
C ILE A 12 -6.57 2.99 13.18
N ALA A 13 -6.50 4.31 12.98
CA ALA A 13 -5.23 5.02 12.85
C ALA A 13 -4.33 4.78 14.06
N GLY A 14 -3.04 4.54 13.79
CA GLY A 14 -2.05 4.20 14.82
C GLY A 14 -1.24 2.95 14.48
N THR A 15 -0.46 2.51 15.44
CA THR A 15 0.38 1.31 15.35
C THR A 15 -0.27 0.14 16.05
N TRP A 16 -0.34 -0.99 15.35
CA TRP A 16 -0.89 -2.26 15.81
C TRP A 16 0.19 -3.32 15.83
N LYS A 17 0.26 -4.13 16.88
CA LYS A 17 1.32 -5.10 17.12
C LYS A 17 0.78 -6.50 17.33
N SER A 18 1.43 -7.46 16.71
CA SER A 18 1.21 -8.88 16.91
C SER A 18 2.15 -9.46 17.97
N SER A 19 1.79 -10.62 18.50
CA SER A 19 2.58 -11.33 19.54
C SER A 19 3.98 -11.74 19.07
N ASP A 20 4.19 -11.89 17.77
CA ASP A 20 5.51 -12.18 17.19
C ASP A 20 6.39 -10.94 17.00
N GLY A 21 5.89 -9.74 17.33
CA GLY A 21 6.59 -8.49 17.15
C GLY A 21 6.33 -7.78 15.83
N SER A 22 5.63 -8.39 14.89
CA SER A 22 5.18 -7.72 13.65
C SER A 22 4.25 -6.56 13.96
N ARG A 23 4.26 -5.52 13.11
CA ARG A 23 3.41 -4.33 13.29
C ARG A 23 2.73 -3.93 12.00
N LEU A 24 1.55 -3.34 12.14
CA LEU A 24 0.86 -2.59 11.09
C LEU A 24 0.76 -1.14 11.53
N VAL A 25 1.00 -0.21 10.62
CA VAL A 25 0.86 1.23 10.88
C VAL A 25 -0.19 1.79 9.92
N PHE A 26 -1.26 2.36 10.48
CA PHE A 26 -2.31 3.03 9.72
C PHE A 26 -2.29 4.53 10.00
N ASN A 27 -2.50 5.33 8.97
CA ASN A 27 -2.93 6.72 9.11
C ASN A 27 -4.44 6.83 8.84
N ASN A 28 -4.98 8.03 8.76
CA ASN A 28 -6.41 8.27 8.57
C ASN A 28 -6.94 7.83 7.19
N THR A 29 -6.08 7.50 6.25
CA THR A 29 -6.45 7.21 4.85
C THR A 29 -5.97 5.86 4.33
N SER A 30 -4.97 5.23 4.95
CA SER A 30 -4.33 4.04 4.39
C SER A 30 -3.48 3.26 5.39
N LEU A 31 -3.09 2.06 5.00
CA LEU A 31 -1.97 1.35 5.58
C LEU A 31 -0.66 2.03 5.17
N VAL A 32 0.09 2.55 6.16
CA VAL A 32 1.38 3.22 5.98
C VAL A 32 2.51 2.19 5.84
N GLY A 33 2.42 1.09 6.56
CA GLY A 33 3.40 0.02 6.47
C GLY A 33 3.01 -1.23 7.22
N ASP A 34 3.49 -2.34 6.68
CA ASP A 34 3.47 -3.69 7.24
C ASP A 34 4.90 -4.04 7.63
N ILE A 35 5.15 -4.21 8.93
CA ILE A 35 6.49 -4.35 9.50
C ILE A 35 6.64 -5.78 10.02
N THR A 36 7.66 -6.48 9.55
CA THR A 36 8.00 -7.82 10.06
C THR A 36 8.57 -7.75 11.48
N ALA A 37 8.60 -8.89 12.17
CA ALA A 37 9.24 -9.01 13.48
C ALA A 37 10.73 -8.63 13.48
N GLN A 38 11.39 -8.68 12.31
CA GLN A 38 12.80 -8.30 12.12
C GLN A 38 12.98 -6.81 11.79
N GLY A 39 11.89 -6.01 11.81
CA GLY A 39 11.96 -4.58 11.55
C GLY A 39 12.06 -4.20 10.07
N GLN A 40 11.65 -5.08 9.16
CA GLN A 40 11.53 -4.79 7.74
C GLN A 40 10.12 -4.29 7.42
N ALA A 41 9.99 -3.12 6.83
CA ALA A 41 8.71 -2.52 6.49
C ALA A 41 8.43 -2.56 4.99
N THR A 42 7.27 -3.06 4.61
CA THR A 42 6.69 -2.91 3.27
C THR A 42 5.70 -1.76 3.29
N VAL A 43 5.89 -0.75 2.44
CA VAL A 43 5.07 0.47 2.41
C VAL A 43 4.07 0.51 1.25
N HIS A 44 4.08 -0.50 0.37
CA HIS A 44 3.18 -0.64 -0.78
C HIS A 44 2.25 -1.86 -0.65
N ASN A 45 1.73 -2.10 0.56
CA ASN A 45 0.59 -2.98 0.74
C ASN A 45 -0.66 -2.13 0.86
N TYR A 46 -1.71 -2.49 0.12
CA TYR A 46 -2.96 -1.73 0.03
C TYR A 46 -4.12 -2.58 0.52
N VAL A 47 -5.02 -1.94 1.27
CA VAL A 47 -6.26 -2.56 1.74
C VAL A 47 -7.33 -2.31 0.69
N HIS A 48 -7.83 -3.39 0.07
CA HIS A 48 -8.92 -3.34 -0.90
C HIS A 48 -10.22 -3.78 -0.23
N PRO A 49 -11.20 -2.88 -0.13
CA PRO A 49 -12.52 -3.21 0.38
C PRO A 49 -13.16 -4.39 -0.36
N LYS A 50 -13.86 -5.24 0.37
CA LYS A 50 -14.78 -6.23 -0.20
C LYS A 50 -16.20 -5.70 -0.05
N ASP A 51 -17.02 -5.83 -1.08
CA ASP A 51 -18.39 -5.29 -1.13
C ASP A 51 -19.39 -6.11 -0.30
N ASP A 52 -18.94 -6.96 0.60
CA ASP A 52 -19.74 -7.89 1.39
C ASP A 52 -19.93 -7.45 2.87
N TYR A 53 -19.60 -6.20 3.19
CA TYR A 53 -19.76 -5.70 4.55
C TYR A 53 -21.23 -5.72 5.00
N GLN A 54 -21.47 -6.34 6.15
CA GLN A 54 -22.77 -6.33 6.80
C GLN A 54 -22.74 -5.42 8.02
N GLU A 55 -23.57 -4.39 7.99
CA GLU A 55 -23.71 -3.43 9.10
C GLU A 55 -24.07 -4.16 10.40
N GLY A 56 -23.39 -3.81 11.47
CA GLY A 56 -23.60 -4.42 12.79
C GLY A 56 -22.92 -5.78 13.01
N SER A 57 -22.26 -6.35 11.99
CA SER A 57 -21.55 -7.63 12.15
C SER A 57 -20.37 -7.57 13.14
N GLY A 58 -19.85 -6.38 13.38
CA GLY A 58 -18.63 -6.18 14.18
C GLY A 58 -17.35 -6.69 13.52
N LYS A 59 -17.42 -7.19 12.29
CA LYS A 59 -16.31 -7.64 11.49
C LYS A 59 -16.39 -7.08 10.08
N TYR A 60 -15.23 -6.74 9.52
CA TYR A 60 -15.10 -6.35 8.12
C TYR A 60 -13.87 -7.02 7.51
N ASP A 61 -14.06 -7.68 6.39
CA ASP A 61 -13.01 -8.36 5.65
C ASP A 61 -12.61 -7.55 4.42
N ALA A 62 -11.31 -7.48 4.16
CA ALA A 62 -10.72 -6.82 3.01
C ALA A 62 -9.57 -7.67 2.45
N THR A 63 -9.13 -7.37 1.25
CA THR A 63 -7.94 -7.99 0.65
C THR A 63 -6.74 -7.10 0.84
N LEU A 64 -5.61 -7.67 1.24
CA LEU A 64 -4.32 -7.02 1.26
C LEU A 64 -3.54 -7.39 0.00
N SER A 65 -3.19 -6.42 -0.82
CA SER A 65 -2.43 -6.65 -2.05
C SER A 65 -1.29 -5.65 -2.21
N ARG A 66 -0.37 -5.95 -3.14
CA ARG A 66 0.75 -5.07 -3.51
C ARG A 66 0.37 -4.09 -4.62
N ASP A 67 -0.76 -4.29 -5.26
CA ASP A 67 -1.26 -3.39 -6.29
C ASP A 67 -2.32 -2.45 -5.72
N ARG A 68 -2.19 -1.16 -6.00
CA ARG A 68 -3.12 -0.13 -5.52
C ARG A 68 -4.42 -0.12 -6.31
N GLY A 69 -4.38 -0.48 -7.58
CA GLY A 69 -5.51 -0.36 -8.50
C GLY A 69 -6.45 -1.56 -8.50
N ASP A 70 -5.94 -2.71 -8.08
CA ASP A 70 -6.71 -3.96 -8.09
C ASP A 70 -6.20 -4.95 -7.04
N THR A 71 -6.70 -6.18 -7.10
CA THR A 71 -6.29 -7.26 -6.21
C THR A 71 -5.18 -8.15 -6.79
N SER A 72 -4.44 -7.67 -7.79
CA SER A 72 -3.24 -8.39 -8.24
C SER A 72 -2.17 -8.37 -7.16
N GLY A 73 -1.32 -9.37 -7.14
CA GLY A 73 -0.28 -9.47 -6.11
C GLY A 73 -0.84 -9.61 -4.69
N ILE A 74 -1.89 -10.41 -4.50
CA ILE A 74 -2.51 -10.67 -3.19
C ILE A 74 -1.44 -11.16 -2.20
N VAL A 75 -1.37 -10.47 -1.06
CA VAL A 75 -0.51 -10.82 0.09
C VAL A 75 -1.30 -11.67 1.09
N GLY A 76 -2.59 -11.40 1.23
CA GLY A 76 -3.48 -12.09 2.14
C GLY A 76 -4.82 -11.39 2.31
N ASP A 77 -5.61 -11.89 3.25
CA ASP A 77 -6.82 -11.23 3.71
C ASP A 77 -6.52 -10.45 5.00
N ILE A 78 -7.15 -9.28 5.13
CA ILE A 78 -7.11 -8.48 6.33
C ILE A 78 -8.53 -8.31 6.89
N SER A 79 -8.70 -8.58 8.18
CA SER A 79 -9.99 -8.46 8.87
C SER A 79 -9.89 -7.47 10.01
N PHE A 80 -10.85 -6.57 10.08
CA PHE A 80 -11.02 -5.62 11.17
C PHE A 80 -12.14 -6.13 12.07
N VAL A 81 -11.86 -6.37 13.35
CA VAL A 81 -12.79 -7.02 14.29
C VAL A 81 -12.96 -6.14 15.51
N SER A 82 -14.20 -5.72 15.77
CA SER A 82 -14.55 -4.97 16.97
C SER A 82 -14.49 -5.87 18.20
N LYS A 83 -14.15 -5.28 19.33
CA LYS A 83 -14.20 -5.98 20.62
C LYS A 83 -15.56 -6.65 20.83
N LYS A 84 -15.53 -7.87 21.35
CA LYS A 84 -16.73 -8.67 21.65
C LYS A 84 -17.68 -8.87 20.47
N ALA A 85 -17.18 -8.74 19.24
CA ALA A 85 -17.99 -9.05 18.07
C ALA A 85 -18.53 -10.48 18.13
N ALA A 86 -19.79 -10.65 17.78
CA ALA A 86 -20.44 -11.96 17.70
C ALA A 86 -20.09 -12.64 16.36
N ILE A 87 -18.83 -13.08 16.23
CA ILE A 87 -18.33 -13.74 15.03
C ILE A 87 -18.05 -15.22 15.29
N SER A 88 -18.04 -16.02 14.23
CA SER A 88 -17.54 -17.38 14.30
C SER A 88 -16.02 -17.36 14.55
N GLY A 89 -15.59 -17.81 15.73
CA GLY A 89 -14.18 -17.80 16.11
C GLY A 89 -13.93 -17.17 17.48
N PRO A 90 -12.66 -16.91 17.82
CA PRO A 90 -12.30 -16.34 19.12
C PRO A 90 -12.85 -14.93 19.28
N SER A 91 -13.46 -14.67 20.45
CA SER A 91 -13.87 -13.34 20.86
C SER A 91 -12.68 -12.62 21.49
N TYR A 92 -12.55 -11.33 21.20
CA TYR A 92 -11.47 -10.48 21.70
C TYR A 92 -12.03 -9.39 22.65
N GLU A 93 -11.30 -9.11 23.74
CA GLU A 93 -11.68 -8.07 24.71
C GLU A 93 -11.39 -6.65 24.22
N GLN A 94 -10.71 -6.52 23.09
CA GLN A 94 -10.38 -5.25 22.44
C GLN A 94 -10.51 -5.39 20.92
N ASP A 95 -10.56 -4.27 20.23
CA ASP A 95 -10.52 -4.26 18.77
C ASP A 95 -9.24 -4.93 18.28
N THR A 96 -9.34 -5.72 17.22
CA THR A 96 -8.20 -6.42 16.61
C THR A 96 -8.18 -6.24 15.11
N ILE A 97 -6.98 -6.34 14.56
CA ILE A 97 -6.77 -6.52 13.13
C ILE A 97 -6.17 -7.92 12.94
N GLN A 98 -6.68 -8.67 11.98
CA GLN A 98 -6.18 -10.00 11.66
C GLN A 98 -5.68 -10.00 10.23
N VAL A 99 -4.50 -10.56 10.01
CA VAL A 99 -3.96 -10.77 8.66
C VAL A 99 -3.76 -12.25 8.45
N THR A 100 -4.44 -12.81 7.46
CA THR A 100 -4.37 -14.22 7.08
C THR A 100 -3.63 -14.34 5.76
N SER A 101 -2.55 -15.10 5.76
CA SER A 101 -1.74 -15.40 4.59
C SER A 101 -1.42 -16.89 4.53
N THR A 102 -0.59 -17.31 3.59
CA THR A 102 -0.11 -18.71 3.49
C THR A 102 0.65 -19.18 4.74
N GLY A 103 1.20 -18.25 5.53
CA GLY A 103 1.88 -18.52 6.80
C GLY A 103 0.96 -18.63 8.02
N GLY A 104 -0.36 -18.51 7.83
CA GLY A 104 -1.35 -18.54 8.92
C GLY A 104 -1.93 -17.15 9.22
N THR A 105 -2.63 -17.05 10.35
CA THR A 105 -3.29 -15.82 10.79
C THR A 105 -2.49 -15.16 11.91
N LYS A 106 -2.15 -13.89 11.73
CA LYS A 106 -1.61 -13.01 12.78
C LYS A 106 -2.70 -12.11 13.32
N VAL A 107 -2.72 -11.94 14.63
CA VAL A 107 -3.66 -11.05 15.32
C VAL A 107 -2.88 -9.87 15.88
N TYR A 108 -3.34 -8.67 15.53
CA TYR A 108 -2.73 -7.41 15.95
C TYR A 108 -3.66 -6.68 16.91
N ILE A 109 -3.09 -6.14 17.97
CA ILE A 109 -3.74 -5.28 18.96
C ILE A 109 -3.14 -3.88 18.90
N LYS A 110 -3.91 -2.86 19.24
CA LYS A 110 -3.42 -1.48 19.18
C LYS A 110 -2.29 -1.27 20.19
N GLU A 111 -1.12 -0.85 19.72
CA GLU A 111 0.06 -0.54 20.53
C GLU A 111 0.11 0.95 20.89
N SER A 112 -0.20 1.82 19.92
CA SER A 112 -0.14 3.28 20.10
C SER A 112 -0.93 4.03 19.02
N ASP A 113 -1.12 5.34 19.22
CA ASP A 113 -1.72 6.25 18.23
C ASP A 113 -0.70 6.78 17.21
N ASN A 114 0.53 6.27 17.20
CA ASN A 114 1.55 6.70 16.25
C ASN A 114 1.21 6.20 14.84
N MET A 115 1.03 7.14 13.92
CA MET A 115 0.65 6.93 12.52
C MET A 115 1.83 6.93 11.55
N THR A 116 3.05 6.96 12.06
CA THR A 116 4.28 6.98 11.25
C THR A 116 5.11 5.74 11.49
N LEU A 117 5.90 5.35 10.49
CA LEU A 117 6.84 4.25 10.66
C LEU A 117 7.86 4.56 11.76
N PRO A 118 8.18 3.59 12.63
CA PRO A 118 9.28 3.71 13.57
C PRO A 118 10.60 4.01 12.84
N LYS A 119 11.48 4.78 13.50
CA LYS A 119 12.76 5.19 12.88
C LYS A 119 13.77 4.06 12.73
N ASP A 120 13.58 2.99 13.47
CA ASP A 120 14.44 1.81 13.52
C ASP A 120 14.05 0.70 12.53
N VAL A 121 13.07 0.95 11.67
CA VAL A 121 12.68 -0.02 10.63
C VAL A 121 13.42 0.23 9.33
N THR A 122 13.73 -0.85 8.63
CA THR A 122 14.26 -0.80 7.25
C THR A 122 13.10 -0.94 6.27
N VAL A 123 12.84 0.09 5.49
CA VAL A 123 11.84 0.02 4.43
C VAL A 123 12.38 -0.88 3.31
N ILE A 124 11.67 -1.98 3.07
CA ILE A 124 11.86 -2.83 1.90
C ILE A 124 10.73 -2.52 0.93
N ASP A 125 11.03 -1.82 -0.14
CA ASP A 125 10.04 -1.54 -1.17
C ASP A 125 9.95 -2.71 -2.13
N ASN A 126 9.02 -3.63 -1.85
CA ASN A 126 8.76 -4.78 -2.73
C ASN A 126 8.08 -4.38 -4.04
N GLN A 127 7.75 -3.09 -4.19
CA GLN A 127 7.17 -2.52 -5.40
C GLN A 127 8.09 -1.56 -6.14
N LEU A 128 9.31 -1.40 -5.73
CA LEU A 128 10.31 -0.93 -6.68
C LEU A 128 10.59 -2.12 -7.60
N PRO A 129 9.90 -2.24 -8.74
CA PRO A 129 10.10 -3.39 -9.62
C PRO A 129 11.47 -3.35 -10.27
N ILE A 130 12.35 -2.41 -9.86
CA ILE A 130 13.58 -2.11 -10.56
C ILE A 130 14.64 -1.77 -9.56
N ASP A 131 15.63 -2.62 -9.58
CA ASP A 131 16.93 -2.38 -8.98
C ASP A 131 17.44 -1.00 -9.42
N GLY A 132 17.60 -0.07 -8.47
CA GLY A 132 18.08 1.28 -8.74
C GLY A 132 17.06 2.43 -8.74
N GLY A 133 15.78 2.20 -8.38
CA GLY A 133 14.82 3.28 -8.18
C GLY A 133 15.10 4.07 -6.89
N ILE A 134 15.11 5.40 -7.01
CA ILE A 134 15.32 6.32 -5.88
C ILE A 134 13.99 7.04 -5.59
N ALA A 135 13.53 6.93 -4.35
CA ALA A 135 12.38 7.71 -3.90
C ALA A 135 12.74 9.21 -3.92
N GLU A 136 12.19 9.94 -4.87
CA GLU A 136 12.41 11.36 -5.03
C GLU A 136 11.16 12.00 -5.62
N SER A 137 10.54 12.91 -4.90
CA SER A 137 9.33 13.62 -5.33
C SER A 137 9.68 14.93 -6.02
N GLY A 138 8.95 15.24 -7.06
CA GLY A 138 9.12 16.49 -7.78
C GLY A 138 8.05 16.69 -8.85
N SER A 139 8.26 17.76 -9.63
CA SER A 139 7.42 18.07 -10.78
C SER A 139 8.31 18.22 -12.02
N TYR A 140 7.89 17.61 -13.11
CA TYR A 140 8.61 17.65 -14.39
C TYR A 140 7.65 18.13 -15.50
N LYS A 141 8.07 19.14 -16.25
CA LYS A 141 7.33 19.64 -17.42
C LYS A 141 7.94 19.06 -18.68
N LEU A 142 7.13 18.34 -19.44
CA LEU A 142 7.56 17.71 -20.68
C LEU A 142 7.93 18.76 -21.74
N THR A 143 9.04 18.56 -22.41
CA THR A 143 9.52 19.42 -23.52
C THR A 143 9.15 18.88 -24.89
N LYS A 144 8.75 17.62 -24.96
CA LYS A 144 8.37 16.89 -26.18
C LYS A 144 7.25 15.92 -25.89
N ARG A 145 6.54 15.47 -26.93
CA ARG A 145 5.60 14.34 -26.80
C ARG A 145 6.34 13.10 -26.34
N THR A 146 5.90 12.51 -25.24
CA THR A 146 6.62 11.44 -24.56
C THR A 146 5.71 10.25 -24.27
N ALA A 147 6.21 9.04 -24.50
CA ALA A 147 5.52 7.80 -24.24
C ALA A 147 5.43 7.52 -22.74
N VAL A 148 4.26 7.06 -22.30
CA VAL A 148 4.02 6.54 -20.95
C VAL A 148 3.94 5.02 -21.01
N LYS A 149 4.64 4.37 -20.10
CA LYS A 149 4.80 2.91 -20.05
C LYS A 149 4.52 2.39 -18.64
N ASN A 150 4.28 1.08 -18.52
CA ASN A 150 4.07 0.40 -17.23
C ASN A 150 5.38 -0.11 -16.61
N THR A 151 6.46 -0.12 -17.38
CA THR A 151 7.80 -0.45 -16.92
C THR A 151 8.81 0.52 -17.57
N PRO A 152 9.90 0.90 -16.89
CA PRO A 152 10.92 1.81 -17.44
C PRO A 152 11.87 1.03 -18.34
N SER A 153 11.41 0.59 -19.48
CA SER A 153 12.21 -0.12 -20.49
C SER A 153 11.88 0.40 -21.89
N ASP A 154 12.91 0.50 -22.72
CA ASP A 154 12.75 0.92 -24.11
C ASP A 154 11.87 -0.05 -24.91
N THR A 155 11.88 -1.32 -24.55
CA THR A 155 11.10 -2.36 -25.22
C THR A 155 9.69 -2.54 -24.68
N ALA A 156 9.35 -1.87 -23.55
CA ALA A 156 8.02 -1.97 -22.98
C ALA A 156 6.95 -1.35 -23.89
N PRO A 157 5.74 -1.93 -23.96
CA PRO A 157 4.63 -1.37 -24.71
C PRO A 157 4.31 0.07 -24.24
N VAL A 158 3.91 0.90 -25.19
CA VAL A 158 3.43 2.26 -24.91
C VAL A 158 1.95 2.17 -24.55
N GLU A 159 1.57 2.69 -23.41
CA GLU A 159 0.18 2.75 -22.95
C GLU A 159 -0.55 3.94 -23.57
N PHE A 160 0.06 5.10 -23.49
CA PHE A 160 -0.43 6.34 -24.09
C PHE A 160 0.71 7.37 -24.20
N TYR A 161 0.40 8.54 -24.73
CA TYR A 161 1.37 9.64 -24.82
C TYR A 161 0.88 10.85 -24.02
N LEU A 162 1.83 11.55 -23.43
CA LEU A 162 1.69 12.91 -22.91
C LEU A 162 2.31 13.89 -23.90
N GLU A 163 1.79 15.11 -23.94
CA GLU A 163 2.21 16.12 -24.90
C GLU A 163 3.26 17.07 -24.31
N ALA A 164 3.96 17.77 -25.19
CA ALA A 164 4.86 18.85 -24.76
C ALA A 164 4.10 19.91 -23.97
N GLY A 165 4.62 20.29 -22.81
CA GLY A 165 3.96 21.22 -21.89
C GLY A 165 3.18 20.58 -20.74
N ASP A 166 2.85 19.29 -20.84
CA ASP A 166 2.23 18.55 -19.73
C ASP A 166 3.18 18.50 -18.53
N GLN A 167 2.58 18.58 -17.34
CA GLN A 167 3.31 18.55 -16.08
C GLN A 167 3.01 17.24 -15.33
N ILE A 168 4.08 16.55 -14.92
CA ILE A 168 4.01 15.29 -14.18
C ILE A 168 4.53 15.54 -12.78
N ASN A 169 3.70 15.23 -11.77
CA ASN A 169 4.19 15.12 -10.40
C ASN A 169 4.63 13.67 -10.19
N PHE A 170 5.91 13.47 -9.96
CA PHE A 170 6.52 12.15 -9.78
C PHE A 170 6.92 11.92 -8.32
N ASP A 171 7.02 10.67 -7.93
CA ASP A 171 7.41 10.21 -6.59
C ASP A 171 8.65 9.32 -6.60
N MET A 172 9.19 9.04 -7.78
CA MET A 172 10.37 8.19 -7.93
C MET A 172 11.15 8.52 -9.20
N LYS A 173 12.47 8.41 -9.13
CA LYS A 173 13.39 8.38 -10.29
C LYS A 173 14.00 7.01 -10.45
N VAL A 174 14.20 6.58 -11.69
CA VAL A 174 14.80 5.30 -12.05
C VAL A 174 15.81 5.53 -13.17
N THR A 175 16.94 4.84 -13.10
CA THR A 175 17.87 4.71 -14.23
C THR A 175 17.80 3.28 -14.74
N GLN A 176 17.37 3.10 -15.97
CA GLN A 176 17.20 1.80 -16.59
C GLN A 176 17.53 1.87 -18.08
N ASP A 177 18.20 0.85 -18.60
CA ASP A 177 18.64 0.76 -20.02
C ASP A 177 19.49 1.97 -20.48
N GLY A 178 20.21 2.61 -19.55
CA GLY A 178 21.00 3.81 -19.80
C GLY A 178 20.21 5.11 -19.86
N HIS A 179 18.92 5.08 -19.58
CA HIS A 179 18.01 6.21 -19.59
C HIS A 179 17.52 6.59 -18.20
N SER A 180 17.16 7.87 -18.06
CA SER A 180 16.53 8.42 -16.86
C SER A 180 15.04 8.42 -17.01
N TRP A 181 14.35 7.85 -16.02
CA TRP A 181 12.90 7.75 -15.96
C TRP A 181 12.38 8.41 -14.69
N ILE A 182 11.24 9.07 -14.80
CA ILE A 182 10.42 9.46 -13.65
C ILE A 182 9.19 8.55 -13.56
N SER A 183 8.71 8.33 -12.36
CA SER A 183 7.57 7.46 -12.12
C SER A 183 6.53 8.15 -11.25
N TYR A 184 5.26 7.85 -11.51
CA TYR A 184 4.11 8.38 -10.78
C TYR A 184 2.98 7.36 -10.73
N ILE A 185 2.07 7.54 -9.79
CA ILE A 185 0.83 6.77 -9.73
C ILE A 185 -0.24 7.53 -10.50
N SER A 186 -0.81 6.90 -11.52
CA SER A 186 -1.91 7.46 -12.30
C SER A 186 -3.21 7.51 -11.50
N TYR A 187 -4.24 8.21 -12.00
CA TYR A 187 -5.56 8.26 -11.37
C TYR A 187 -6.23 6.87 -11.22
N SER A 188 -5.87 5.92 -12.08
CA SER A 188 -6.31 4.52 -11.98
C SER A 188 -5.55 3.69 -10.94
N GLY A 189 -4.59 4.30 -10.21
CA GLY A 189 -3.76 3.63 -9.23
C GLY A 189 -2.58 2.84 -9.82
N VAL A 190 -2.41 2.83 -11.14
CA VAL A 190 -1.32 2.11 -11.83
C VAL A 190 -0.07 2.98 -11.87
N ARG A 191 1.08 2.37 -11.53
CA ARG A 191 2.38 3.03 -11.66
C ARG A 191 2.76 3.21 -13.12
N ARG A 192 3.19 4.39 -13.47
CA ARG A 192 3.58 4.79 -14.82
C ARG A 192 5.00 5.31 -14.83
N TYR A 193 5.65 5.15 -15.96
CA TYR A 193 7.03 5.57 -16.19
C TYR A 193 7.12 6.44 -17.45
N VAL A 194 7.92 7.49 -17.33
CA VAL A 194 8.16 8.45 -18.42
C VAL A 194 9.65 8.70 -18.52
N GLN A 195 10.21 8.53 -19.69
CA GLN A 195 11.61 8.83 -19.96
C GLN A 195 11.81 10.35 -20.05
N VAL A 196 12.89 10.86 -19.44
CA VAL A 196 13.10 12.31 -19.27
C VAL A 196 14.43 12.83 -19.79
N ASP A 197 15.24 11.97 -20.41
CA ASP A 197 16.50 12.33 -21.11
C ASP A 197 16.36 12.36 -22.63
#